data_db8dd8383c4b2cad2af933178559adea
#
_entry.id   db8dd8383c4b2cad2af933178559adea
#
_cell.length_a   1.000
_cell.length_b   1.000
_cell.length_c   1.000
_cell.angle_alpha   90.00
_cell.angle_beta   90.00
_cell.angle_gamma   90.00
#
_symmetry.space_group_name_H-M   'P 1'
#
loop_
_entity.id
_entity.type
_entity.pdbx_description
1 polymer ?
#
loop_
_entity_poly.entity_id
_entity_poly.type
_entity_poly.pdbx_seq_one_letter_code
_entity_poly.pdbx_strand_id
1 'polypeptide(L)'
;EKGVRIGCVSEHRKGRFEKKRSNIEKAEDTLKTLKLSPSALSKLGIVVNQDGIKRSAHELLGHRDIGKERVLEIWPEVGQIPQQYLELCRNNSMYESYVRRQEADIEAYRKDENLVFPKGMDFCSVGGLSNEARQALETVKPQTLGQAARIPGITPAATIILLRHVRA
;
A
#
# COMPACT_ATOMS: atom_id res chain seq x y z
N GLU A 1 14.08 -13.45 3.47
CA GLU A 1 13.72 -14.24 4.67
C GLU A 1 13.26 -15.66 4.32
N LYS A 2 12.28 -15.83 3.40
CA LYS A 2 11.80 -17.16 2.98
C LYS A 2 12.92 -18.06 2.46
N GLY A 3 13.81 -17.54 1.60
CA GLY A 3 14.95 -18.28 1.05
C GLY A 3 15.97 -18.74 2.10
N VAL A 4 16.17 -17.92 3.15
CA VAL A 4 17.02 -18.33 4.29
C VAL A 4 16.37 -19.48 5.05
N ARG A 5 15.05 -19.37 5.31
CA ARG A 5 14.31 -20.39 6.07
C ARG A 5 14.28 -21.76 5.38
N ILE A 6 14.22 -21.79 4.06
CA ILE A 6 14.21 -23.04 3.27
C ILE A 6 15.61 -23.50 2.86
N GLY A 7 16.68 -22.82 3.32
CA GLY A 7 18.07 -23.24 3.10
C GLY A 7 18.65 -22.97 1.71
N CYS A 8 17.98 -22.21 0.83
CA CYS A 8 18.47 -21.93 -0.51
C CYS A 8 19.37 -20.67 -0.61
N VAL A 9 19.69 -20.03 0.53
CA VAL A 9 20.57 -18.86 0.62
C VAL A 9 21.77 -19.19 1.48
N SER A 10 22.98 -19.03 0.94
CA SER A 10 24.22 -19.24 1.70
C SER A 10 24.39 -18.20 2.80
N GLU A 11 25.11 -18.54 3.88
CA GLU A 11 25.40 -17.63 5.00
C GLU A 11 26.08 -16.34 4.56
N HIS A 12 26.98 -16.41 3.57
CA HIS A 12 27.61 -15.21 3.00
C HIS A 12 26.60 -14.25 2.37
N ARG A 13 25.63 -14.76 1.61
CA ARG A 13 24.57 -13.94 0.98
C ARG A 13 23.61 -13.40 2.03
N LYS A 14 23.29 -14.19 3.05
CA LYS A 14 22.47 -13.78 4.20
C LYS A 14 23.11 -12.60 4.92
N GLY A 15 24.38 -12.71 5.31
CA GLY A 15 25.09 -11.64 6.01
C GLY A 15 25.18 -10.33 5.19
N ARG A 16 25.40 -10.42 3.87
CA ARG A 16 25.36 -9.24 2.97
C ARG A 16 23.97 -8.60 2.93
N PHE A 17 22.92 -9.41 2.87
CA PHE A 17 21.55 -8.92 2.88
C PHE A 17 21.19 -8.24 4.19
N GLU A 18 21.52 -8.85 5.33
CA GLU A 18 21.26 -8.30 6.66
C GLU A 18 21.99 -6.96 6.87
N LYS A 19 23.26 -6.89 6.47
CA LYS A 19 24.04 -5.62 6.51
C LYS A 19 23.40 -4.53 5.65
N LYS A 20 23.01 -4.87 4.41
CA LYS A 20 22.35 -3.92 3.51
C LYS A 20 21.02 -3.45 4.10
N ARG A 21 20.20 -4.37 4.62
CA ARG A 21 18.92 -4.06 5.24
C ARG A 21 19.08 -3.14 6.44
N SER A 22 19.97 -3.47 7.36
CA SER A 22 20.26 -2.62 8.54
C SER A 22 20.70 -1.21 8.16
N ASN A 23 21.51 -1.07 7.11
CA ASN A 23 21.96 0.25 6.65
C ASN A 23 20.81 1.07 6.03
N ILE A 24 19.88 0.42 5.32
CA ILE A 24 18.69 1.08 4.78
C ILE A 24 17.77 1.53 5.92
N GLU A 25 17.49 0.64 6.88
CA GLU A 25 16.66 0.95 8.05
C GLU A 25 17.21 2.14 8.84
N LYS A 26 18.52 2.17 9.10
CA LYS A 26 19.19 3.31 9.76
C LYS A 26 19.06 4.61 8.96
N ALA A 27 19.21 4.54 7.65
CA ALA A 27 19.07 5.72 6.79
C ALA A 27 17.62 6.24 6.82
N GLU A 28 16.63 5.37 6.73
CA GLU A 28 15.22 5.76 6.82
C GLU A 28 14.86 6.35 8.18
N ASP A 29 15.32 5.76 9.27
CA ASP A 29 15.07 6.27 10.63
C ASP A 29 15.68 7.66 10.82
N THR A 30 16.89 7.87 10.35
CA THR A 30 17.52 9.20 10.36
C THR A 30 16.68 10.20 9.61
N LEU A 31 16.28 9.89 8.36
CA LEU A 31 15.47 10.77 7.52
C LEU A 31 14.07 11.03 8.10
N LYS A 32 13.46 10.06 8.76
CA LYS A 32 12.15 10.20 9.40
C LYS A 32 12.16 10.96 10.72
N THR A 33 13.30 10.97 11.42
CA THR A 33 13.48 11.69 12.68
C THR A 33 13.68 13.20 12.45
N LEU A 34 14.35 13.59 11.39
CA LEU A 34 14.59 14.98 11.00
C LEU A 34 13.30 15.61 10.46
N LYS A 35 12.68 16.50 11.23
CA LYS A 35 11.35 17.08 10.91
C LYS A 35 11.35 18.60 11.11
N LEU A 36 10.66 19.29 10.19
CA LEU A 36 10.39 20.73 10.31
C LEU A 36 8.89 21.01 10.16
N SER A 37 8.45 22.11 10.80
CA SER A 37 7.09 22.61 10.62
C SER A 37 6.91 23.27 9.25
N PRO A 38 5.68 23.30 8.68
CA PRO A 38 5.42 24.00 7.43
C PRO A 38 5.86 25.46 7.43
N SER A 39 5.67 26.15 8.55
CA SER A 39 6.11 27.55 8.71
C SER A 39 7.62 27.71 8.70
N ALA A 40 8.38 26.76 9.26
CA ALA A 40 9.83 26.76 9.18
C ALA A 40 10.32 26.48 7.74
N LEU A 41 9.67 25.55 7.04
CA LEU A 41 9.95 25.24 5.64
C LEU A 41 9.67 26.43 4.70
N SER A 42 8.56 27.17 4.94
CA SER A 42 8.25 28.39 4.19
C SER A 42 9.33 29.46 4.32
N LYS A 43 9.91 29.63 5.52
CA LYS A 43 11.03 30.56 5.73
C LYS A 43 12.28 30.17 4.94
N LEU A 44 12.41 28.88 4.64
CA LEU A 44 13.49 28.34 3.79
C LEU A 44 13.12 28.32 2.29
N GLY A 45 11.97 28.92 1.92
CA GLY A 45 11.52 28.99 0.53
C GLY A 45 10.90 27.70 0.00
N ILE A 46 10.56 26.74 0.88
CA ILE A 46 9.91 25.48 0.50
C ILE A 46 8.40 25.60 0.70
N VAL A 47 7.64 25.45 -0.38
CA VAL A 47 6.18 25.53 -0.37
C VAL A 47 5.61 24.14 -0.07
N VAL A 48 4.97 24.02 1.09
CA VAL A 48 4.21 22.83 1.51
C VAL A 48 2.86 23.25 2.08
N ASN A 49 1.92 22.32 2.17
CA ASN A 49 0.63 22.58 2.78
C ASN A 49 0.78 23.05 4.24
N GLN A 50 0.10 24.17 4.58
CA GLN A 50 0.15 24.79 5.91
C GLN A 50 -0.89 24.13 6.87
N ASP A 51 -0.85 22.80 6.96
CA ASP A 51 -1.76 21.96 7.75
C ASP A 51 -1.29 21.73 9.20
N GLY A 52 -0.19 22.37 9.61
CA GLY A 52 0.42 22.19 10.92
C GLY A 52 1.21 20.88 11.11
N ILE A 53 1.18 19.99 10.12
CA ILE A 53 1.85 18.69 10.18
C ILE A 53 3.32 18.85 9.82
N LYS A 54 4.21 18.47 10.73
CA LYS A 54 5.68 18.48 10.47
C LYS A 54 6.02 17.52 9.33
N ARG A 55 6.84 18.00 8.40
CA ARG A 55 7.37 17.19 7.28
C ARG A 55 8.74 16.65 7.64
N SER A 56 8.98 15.39 7.35
CA SER A 56 10.28 14.76 7.56
C SER A 56 11.22 14.98 6.38
N ALA A 57 12.53 14.84 6.62
CA ALA A 57 13.50 14.83 5.54
C ALA A 57 13.21 13.72 4.52
N HIS A 58 12.68 12.56 4.98
CA HIS A 58 12.25 11.48 4.12
C HIS A 58 11.14 11.92 3.14
N GLU A 59 10.07 12.57 3.65
CA GLU A 59 8.98 13.07 2.80
C GLU A 59 9.45 14.12 1.81
N LEU A 60 10.29 15.07 2.24
CA LEU A 60 10.81 16.11 1.37
C LEU A 60 11.76 15.57 0.30
N LEU A 61 12.55 14.54 0.62
CA LEU A 61 13.43 13.87 -0.33
C LEU A 61 12.66 13.20 -1.49
N GLY A 62 11.45 12.72 -1.23
CA GLY A 62 10.54 12.16 -2.22
C GLY A 62 9.69 13.18 -2.98
N HIS A 63 9.73 14.47 -2.58
CA HIS A 63 8.92 15.49 -3.24
C HIS A 63 9.53 15.86 -4.60
N ARG A 64 8.70 15.99 -5.64
CA ARG A 64 9.15 16.23 -7.02
C ARG A 64 9.92 17.54 -7.20
N ASP A 65 9.46 18.58 -6.50
CA ASP A 65 9.96 19.93 -6.66
C ASP A 65 11.11 20.26 -5.67
N ILE A 66 11.43 19.30 -4.80
CA ILE A 66 12.50 19.48 -3.79
C ILE A 66 13.63 18.52 -4.16
N GLY A 67 14.72 19.08 -4.68
CA GLY A 67 15.92 18.32 -4.99
C GLY A 67 16.62 17.80 -3.74
N LYS A 68 17.40 16.74 -3.89
CA LYS A 68 18.19 16.18 -2.79
C LYS A 68 19.17 17.21 -2.21
N GLU A 69 19.71 18.10 -3.07
CA GLU A 69 20.61 19.17 -2.70
C GLU A 69 19.97 20.11 -1.66
N ARG A 70 18.68 20.42 -1.86
CA ARG A 70 17.93 21.25 -0.93
C ARG A 70 17.71 20.59 0.42
N VAL A 71 17.50 19.28 0.44
CA VAL A 71 17.38 18.49 1.68
C VAL A 71 18.71 18.48 2.44
N LEU A 72 19.84 18.36 1.73
CA LEU A 72 21.19 18.42 2.31
C LEU A 72 21.54 19.80 2.88
N GLU A 73 21.07 20.87 2.25
CA GLU A 73 21.25 22.24 2.79
C GLU A 73 20.50 22.45 4.11
N ILE A 74 19.30 21.86 4.25
CA ILE A 74 18.47 21.98 5.45
C ILE A 74 18.99 21.09 6.57
N TRP A 75 19.43 19.89 6.23
CA TRP A 75 19.93 18.88 7.17
C TRP A 75 21.28 18.32 6.69
N PRO A 76 22.40 18.97 7.06
CA PRO A 76 23.73 18.50 6.68
C PRO A 76 24.04 17.06 7.13
N GLU A 77 23.35 16.58 8.19
CA GLU A 77 23.48 15.21 8.71
C GLU A 77 23.09 14.16 7.66
N VAL A 78 22.17 14.50 6.75
CA VAL A 78 21.77 13.62 5.65
C VAL A 78 22.94 13.28 4.73
N GLY A 79 23.93 14.16 4.65
CA GLY A 79 25.17 13.93 3.89
C GLY A 79 26.06 12.80 4.42
N GLN A 80 25.83 12.35 5.66
CA GLN A 80 26.55 11.20 6.23
C GLN A 80 25.95 9.86 5.74
N ILE A 81 24.76 9.87 5.17
CA ILE A 81 24.13 8.68 4.61
C ILE A 81 24.81 8.35 3.26
N PRO A 82 25.34 7.12 3.08
CA PRO A 82 25.91 6.72 1.80
C PRO A 82 24.93 6.94 0.64
N GLN A 83 25.39 7.51 -0.46
CA GLN A 83 24.56 7.95 -1.58
C GLN A 83 23.62 6.83 -2.08
N GLN A 84 24.11 5.59 -2.18
CA GLN A 84 23.31 4.44 -2.61
C GLN A 84 22.07 4.19 -1.73
N TYR A 85 22.13 4.45 -0.43
CA TYR A 85 21.00 4.30 0.49
C TYR A 85 20.11 5.53 0.45
N LEU A 86 20.69 6.71 0.29
CA LEU A 86 19.92 7.95 0.15
C LEU A 86 19.05 7.93 -1.11
N GLU A 87 19.57 7.46 -2.24
CA GLU A 87 18.79 7.30 -3.48
C GLU A 87 17.69 6.25 -3.33
N LEU A 88 17.95 5.17 -2.61
CA LEU A 88 16.96 4.13 -2.32
C LEU A 88 15.82 4.69 -1.45
N CYS A 89 16.15 5.44 -0.39
CA CYS A 89 15.16 6.12 0.46
C CYS A 89 14.34 7.14 -0.32
N ARG A 90 14.98 7.90 -1.23
CA ARG A 90 14.30 8.84 -2.12
C ARG A 90 13.28 8.13 -3.00
N ASN A 91 13.68 7.05 -3.66
CA ASN A 91 12.76 6.28 -4.51
C ASN A 91 11.61 5.71 -3.69
N ASN A 92 11.89 5.13 -2.53
CA ASN A 92 10.85 4.62 -1.63
C ASN A 92 9.86 5.72 -1.24
N SER A 93 10.35 6.89 -0.84
CA SER A 93 9.51 8.03 -0.46
C SER A 93 8.64 8.54 -1.62
N MET A 94 9.18 8.61 -2.84
CA MET A 94 8.41 9.02 -4.03
C MET A 94 7.22 8.10 -4.29
N TYR A 95 7.38 6.81 -4.06
CA TYR A 95 6.34 5.81 -4.32
C TYR A 95 5.47 5.50 -3.11
N GLU A 96 5.83 5.91 -1.91
CA GLU A 96 5.14 5.58 -0.66
C GLU A 96 3.65 5.94 -0.70
N SER A 97 3.30 7.11 -1.24
CA SER A 97 1.91 7.54 -1.36
C SER A 97 1.08 6.66 -2.31
N TYR A 98 1.69 6.17 -3.37
CA TYR A 98 1.06 5.26 -4.33
C TYR A 98 0.89 3.87 -3.73
N VAL A 99 1.92 3.37 -3.05
CA VAL A 99 1.90 2.07 -2.37
C VAL A 99 0.82 2.05 -1.29
N ARG A 100 0.75 3.07 -0.43
CA ARG A 100 -0.29 3.17 0.60
C ARG A 100 -1.71 3.16 0.01
N ARG A 101 -1.92 3.88 -1.10
CA ARG A 101 -3.23 3.88 -1.78
C ARG A 101 -3.56 2.50 -2.33
N GLN A 102 -2.60 1.87 -2.99
CA GLN A 102 -2.77 0.52 -3.53
C GLN A 102 -3.03 -0.51 -2.42
N GLU A 103 -2.34 -0.41 -1.29
CA GLU A 103 -2.57 -1.29 -0.13
C GLU A 103 -3.98 -1.12 0.43
N ALA A 104 -4.48 0.13 0.55
CA ALA A 104 -5.85 0.40 0.97
C ALA A 104 -6.88 -0.17 0.00
N ASP A 105 -6.64 -0.04 -1.32
CA ASP A 105 -7.51 -0.60 -2.35
C ASP A 105 -7.52 -2.14 -2.30
N ILE A 106 -6.36 -2.77 -2.09
CA ILE A 106 -6.23 -4.23 -1.93
C ILE A 106 -6.96 -4.69 -0.66
N GLU A 107 -6.83 -3.96 0.43
CA GLU A 107 -7.50 -4.30 1.69
C GLU A 107 -9.03 -4.19 1.54
N ALA A 108 -9.52 -3.13 0.91
CA ALA A 108 -10.94 -2.96 0.59
C ALA A 108 -11.46 -4.09 -0.28
N TYR A 109 -10.73 -4.46 -1.34
CA TYR A 109 -11.07 -5.58 -2.22
C TYR A 109 -11.11 -6.91 -1.47
N ARG A 110 -10.11 -7.20 -0.63
CA ARG A 110 -10.08 -8.42 0.19
C ARG A 110 -11.24 -8.48 1.18
N LYS A 111 -11.60 -7.34 1.76
CA LYS A 111 -12.75 -7.24 2.67
C LYS A 111 -14.05 -7.59 1.94
N ASP A 112 -14.22 -7.08 0.72
CA ASP A 112 -15.40 -7.39 -0.09
C ASP A 112 -15.40 -8.86 -0.56
N GLU A 113 -14.27 -9.41 -0.99
CA GLU A 113 -14.12 -10.81 -1.37
C GLU A 113 -14.50 -11.78 -0.24
N ASN A 114 -14.14 -11.43 1.00
CA ASN A 114 -14.42 -12.23 2.19
C ASN A 114 -15.83 -11.97 2.78
N LEU A 115 -16.64 -11.12 2.15
CA LEU A 115 -18.01 -10.87 2.60
C LEU A 115 -18.82 -12.15 2.52
N VAL A 116 -19.31 -12.60 3.68
CA VAL A 116 -20.10 -13.85 3.81
C VAL A 116 -21.56 -13.58 3.50
N PHE A 117 -22.15 -14.40 2.68
CA PHE A 117 -23.60 -14.37 2.44
C PHE A 117 -24.38 -14.88 3.66
N PRO A 118 -25.55 -14.30 3.95
CA PRO A 118 -26.45 -14.83 4.99
C PRO A 118 -26.76 -16.30 4.75
N LYS A 119 -26.81 -17.09 5.82
CA LYS A 119 -27.20 -18.51 5.70
C LYS A 119 -28.60 -18.63 5.13
N GLY A 120 -28.73 -19.44 4.09
CA GLY A 120 -30.02 -19.64 3.41
C GLY A 120 -30.44 -18.49 2.50
N MET A 121 -29.52 -17.63 2.09
CA MET A 121 -29.80 -16.56 1.13
C MET A 121 -30.41 -17.12 -0.14
N ASP A 122 -31.59 -16.61 -0.51
CA ASP A 122 -32.26 -16.91 -1.77
C ASP A 122 -31.75 -16.00 -2.89
N PHE A 123 -30.87 -16.53 -3.74
CA PHE A 123 -30.34 -15.80 -4.88
C PHE A 123 -31.37 -15.48 -5.95
N CYS A 124 -32.51 -16.21 -5.98
CA CYS A 124 -33.58 -15.93 -6.92
C CYS A 124 -34.30 -14.61 -6.60
N SER A 125 -34.37 -14.24 -5.34
CA SER A 125 -35.00 -13.00 -4.88
C SER A 125 -34.17 -11.74 -5.16
N VAL A 126 -32.87 -11.88 -5.51
CA VAL A 126 -31.97 -10.75 -5.76
C VAL A 126 -32.34 -10.06 -7.09
N GLY A 127 -32.83 -8.83 -6.99
CA GLY A 127 -33.18 -8.02 -8.17
C GLY A 127 -31.96 -7.64 -9.00
N GLY A 128 -32.08 -7.64 -10.34
CA GLY A 128 -31.05 -7.20 -11.26
C GLY A 128 -30.05 -8.30 -11.70
N LEU A 129 -30.08 -9.48 -11.14
CA LEU A 129 -29.32 -10.63 -11.65
C LEU A 129 -29.96 -11.20 -12.92
N SER A 130 -29.14 -11.64 -13.88
CA SER A 130 -29.59 -12.42 -15.03
C SER A 130 -30.08 -13.81 -14.59
N ASN A 131 -30.93 -14.45 -15.40
CA ASN A 131 -31.40 -15.81 -15.12
C ASN A 131 -30.26 -16.81 -15.06
N GLU A 132 -29.27 -16.69 -15.93
CA GLU A 132 -28.04 -17.48 -15.92
C GLU A 132 -27.28 -17.34 -14.60
N ALA A 133 -27.05 -16.09 -14.15
CA ALA A 133 -26.37 -15.83 -12.89
C ALA A 133 -27.12 -16.40 -11.70
N ARG A 134 -28.45 -16.25 -11.65
CA ARG A 134 -29.31 -16.87 -10.59
C ARG A 134 -29.16 -18.37 -10.55
N GLN A 135 -29.27 -19.03 -11.71
CA GLN A 135 -29.16 -20.48 -11.81
C GLN A 135 -27.77 -20.97 -11.37
N ALA A 136 -26.69 -20.26 -11.78
CA ALA A 136 -25.35 -20.60 -11.38
C ALA A 136 -25.13 -20.45 -9.86
N LEU A 137 -25.62 -19.37 -9.25
CA LEU A 137 -25.54 -19.12 -7.81
C LEU A 137 -26.35 -20.15 -7.00
N GLU A 138 -27.56 -20.49 -7.42
CA GLU A 138 -28.40 -21.52 -6.78
C GLU A 138 -27.77 -22.92 -6.86
N THR A 139 -27.10 -23.22 -7.96
CA THR A 139 -26.41 -24.51 -8.16
C THR A 139 -25.17 -24.63 -7.27
N VAL A 140 -24.35 -23.60 -7.22
CA VAL A 140 -23.04 -23.61 -6.51
C VAL A 140 -23.20 -23.27 -5.03
N LYS A 141 -24.15 -22.41 -4.67
CA LYS A 141 -24.42 -21.90 -3.31
C LYS A 141 -23.15 -21.37 -2.65
N PRO A 142 -22.50 -20.35 -3.23
CA PRO A 142 -21.26 -19.80 -2.69
C PRO A 142 -21.49 -19.22 -1.30
N GLN A 143 -20.50 -19.31 -0.43
CA GLN A 143 -20.56 -18.78 0.94
C GLN A 143 -20.08 -17.33 1.02
N THR A 144 -19.22 -16.91 0.08
CA THR A 144 -18.66 -15.54 0.07
C THR A 144 -18.82 -14.89 -1.31
N LEU A 145 -18.76 -13.57 -1.32
CA LEU A 145 -18.80 -12.79 -2.56
C LEU A 145 -17.66 -13.19 -3.51
N GLY A 146 -16.46 -13.44 -2.97
CA GLY A 146 -15.31 -13.88 -3.77
C GLY A 146 -15.51 -15.26 -4.38
N GLN A 147 -16.20 -16.19 -3.69
CA GLN A 147 -16.59 -17.46 -4.29
C GLN A 147 -17.59 -17.24 -5.42
N ALA A 148 -18.60 -16.40 -5.21
CA ALA A 148 -19.58 -16.07 -6.24
C ALA A 148 -18.93 -15.47 -7.49
N ALA A 149 -18.00 -14.53 -7.31
CA ALA A 149 -17.31 -13.88 -8.42
C ALA A 149 -16.48 -14.83 -9.30
N ARG A 150 -16.08 -15.99 -8.77
CA ARG A 150 -15.30 -17.01 -9.50
C ARG A 150 -16.16 -18.03 -10.24
N ILE A 151 -17.47 -17.97 -10.10
CA ILE A 151 -18.40 -18.89 -10.79
C ILE A 151 -18.48 -18.48 -12.28
N PRO A 152 -18.31 -19.41 -13.23
CA PRO A 152 -18.54 -19.12 -14.64
C PRO A 152 -19.94 -18.55 -14.88
N GLY A 153 -20.03 -17.48 -15.68
CA GLY A 153 -21.32 -16.79 -15.95
C GLY A 153 -21.64 -15.65 -14.98
N ILE A 154 -20.91 -15.50 -13.87
CA ILE A 154 -21.06 -14.33 -12.98
C ILE A 154 -20.21 -13.18 -13.50
N THR A 155 -20.88 -12.09 -13.85
CA THR A 155 -20.24 -10.87 -14.35
C THR A 155 -19.83 -9.94 -13.21
N PRO A 156 -18.90 -9.00 -13.43
CA PRO A 156 -18.59 -7.95 -12.44
C PRO A 156 -19.82 -7.15 -12.00
N ALA A 157 -20.77 -6.90 -12.92
CA ALA A 157 -22.03 -6.23 -12.61
C ALA A 157 -22.88 -7.06 -11.62
N ALA A 158 -22.97 -8.38 -11.82
CA ALA A 158 -23.67 -9.28 -10.91
C ALA A 158 -23.01 -9.27 -9.52
N THR A 159 -21.68 -9.25 -9.44
CA THR A 159 -20.95 -9.16 -8.18
C THR A 159 -21.25 -7.86 -7.41
N ILE A 160 -21.36 -6.72 -8.12
CA ILE A 160 -21.76 -5.44 -7.51
C ILE A 160 -23.20 -5.49 -6.98
N ILE A 161 -24.12 -6.13 -7.71
CA ILE A 161 -25.51 -6.30 -7.27
C ILE A 161 -25.56 -7.14 -5.98
N LEU A 162 -24.83 -8.25 -5.93
CA LEU A 162 -24.73 -9.10 -4.73
C LEU A 162 -24.12 -8.33 -3.55
N LEU A 163 -23.03 -7.57 -3.78
CA LEU A 163 -22.39 -6.75 -2.76
C LEU A 163 -23.38 -5.73 -2.15
N ARG A 164 -24.13 -5.05 -3.00
CA ARG A 164 -25.15 -4.08 -2.54
C ARG A 164 -26.26 -4.74 -1.75
N HIS A 165 -26.74 -5.90 -2.21
CA HIS A 165 -27.81 -6.63 -1.54
C HIS A 165 -27.43 -7.11 -0.15
N VAL A 166 -26.18 -7.53 0.06
CA VAL A 166 -25.72 -8.02 1.38
C VAL A 166 -25.40 -6.87 2.33
N ARG A 167 -25.10 -5.67 1.82
CA ARG A 167 -24.81 -4.49 2.63
C ARG A 167 -26.04 -3.65 2.98
N ALA A 168 -27.18 -3.89 2.33
CA ALA A 168 -28.45 -3.22 2.58
C ALA A 168 -29.15 -3.78 3.83
#